data_9c3c25dcb71d32a6ccc27c4177d71e20
#
_entry.id   9c3c25dcb71d32a6ccc27c4177d71e20
#
_cell.length_a   1.000
_cell.length_b   1.000
_cell.length_c   1.000
_cell.angle_alpha   90.00
_cell.angle_beta   90.00
_cell.angle_gamma   90.00
#
_symmetry.space_group_name_H-M   'P 1'
#
loop_
_entity.id
_entity.type
_entity.pdbx_description
1 polymer ?
#
loop_
_entity_poly.entity_id
_entity_poly.type
_entity_poly.pdbx_seq_one_letter_code
_entity_poly.pdbx_strand_id
1 'polypeptide(L)'
;EKTAHRSFMPRIDGIGRFAWKTRRIVPPLFICVAVIAFYFSAHCPFLYNYSDVYPERLNETQAAHKEIIAQFGDSNMVALIVPSGDYEKETQMLDEISQREHVTSVLGIASVDVMNGYRLSDRVTLDEFAELAGLDDVTASALFAYYGARQGEYDAVETDLHQYKIPLIDLFMFMYDIAESGTIELPQDKLDTMESLYSQLAEAKKQLQGKKYSRMLVYSDTPVQSEES
;
A
#
# COMPACT_ATOMS: atom_id res chain seq x y z
N GLU A 1 24.49 79.04 -24.67
CA GLU A 1 23.33 78.53 -23.87
C GLU A 1 23.80 77.39 -23.03
N LYS A 2 23.90 77.58 -21.70
CA LYS A 2 24.23 76.55 -20.76
C LYS A 2 22.92 75.88 -20.35
N THR A 3 22.63 74.70 -20.89
CA THR A 3 21.51 73.85 -20.40
C THR A 3 21.82 73.37 -18.99
N ALA A 4 21.11 73.95 -18.03
CA ALA A 4 21.18 73.46 -16.62
C ALA A 4 20.56 72.08 -16.54
N HIS A 5 21.41 71.07 -16.46
CA HIS A 5 20.96 69.70 -16.18
C HIS A 5 20.33 69.65 -14.78
N ARG A 6 19.02 69.47 -14.72
CA ARG A 6 18.31 69.20 -13.46
C ARG A 6 18.72 67.83 -12.94
N SER A 7 19.37 67.81 -11.79
CA SER A 7 19.80 66.54 -11.17
C SER A 7 18.55 65.63 -10.95
N PHE A 8 18.55 64.45 -11.56
CA PHE A 8 17.48 63.46 -11.43
C PHE A 8 17.52 62.76 -10.06
N MET A 9 18.61 62.91 -9.31
CA MET A 9 18.70 62.29 -7.96
C MET A 9 18.02 63.18 -6.92
N PRO A 10 17.04 62.62 -6.15
CA PRO A 10 16.47 63.32 -5.00
C PRO A 10 17.58 63.57 -3.97
N ARG A 11 17.54 64.66 -3.23
CA ARG A 11 18.51 64.97 -2.18
C ARG A 11 18.43 63.92 -1.06
N ILE A 12 19.44 63.05 -0.96
CA ILE A 12 19.53 61.94 0.01
C ILE A 12 20.18 62.36 1.34
N ASP A 13 20.43 63.62 1.56
CA ASP A 13 21.05 64.16 2.79
C ASP A 13 20.30 63.80 4.07
N GLY A 14 18.97 63.66 4.01
CA GLY A 14 18.13 63.23 5.10
C GLY A 14 18.31 61.75 5.45
N ILE A 15 18.40 60.89 4.42
CA ILE A 15 18.60 59.44 4.56
C ILE A 15 20.00 59.15 5.13
N GLY A 16 21.02 59.86 4.62
CA GLY A 16 22.37 59.71 5.13
C GLY A 16 22.51 60.08 6.60
N ARG A 17 21.89 61.22 7.05
CA ARG A 17 21.87 61.61 8.46
C ARG A 17 21.09 60.63 9.34
N PHE A 18 19.97 60.13 8.85
CA PHE A 18 19.20 59.10 9.54
C PHE A 18 20.02 57.79 9.71
N ALA A 19 20.61 57.30 8.63
CA ALA A 19 21.45 56.10 8.67
C ALA A 19 22.66 56.27 9.61
N TRP A 20 23.29 57.44 9.64
CA TRP A 20 24.41 57.68 10.52
C TRP A 20 23.99 57.74 12.00
N LYS A 21 22.81 58.30 12.31
CA LYS A 21 22.26 58.39 13.67
C LYS A 21 21.81 57.02 14.20
N THR A 22 21.27 56.18 13.31
CA THR A 22 20.72 54.88 13.68
C THR A 22 21.72 53.71 13.53
N ARG A 23 22.92 53.95 13.02
CA ARG A 23 23.97 52.94 12.75
C ARG A 23 24.32 52.03 13.94
N ARG A 24 24.08 52.49 15.16
CA ARG A 24 24.33 51.68 16.38
C ARG A 24 23.12 50.92 16.86
N ILE A 25 21.93 51.28 16.41
CA ILE A 25 20.68 50.69 16.86
C ILE A 25 20.16 49.68 15.83
N VAL A 26 20.25 50.01 14.54
CA VAL A 26 19.70 49.19 13.45
C VAL A 26 20.38 47.80 13.36
N PRO A 27 21.73 47.67 13.39
CA PRO A 27 22.35 46.36 13.32
C PRO A 27 21.97 45.40 14.47
N PRO A 28 22.03 45.80 15.76
CA PRO A 28 21.61 44.90 16.83
C PRO A 28 20.13 44.57 16.80
N LEU A 29 19.27 45.53 16.38
CA LEU A 29 17.84 45.26 16.21
C LEU A 29 17.62 44.21 15.11
N PHE A 30 18.34 44.34 13.99
CA PHE A 30 18.25 43.37 12.88
C PHE A 30 18.73 41.98 13.30
N ILE A 31 19.80 41.92 14.09
CA ILE A 31 20.29 40.64 14.63
C ILE A 31 19.23 40.01 15.55
N CYS A 32 18.60 40.80 16.43
CA CYS A 32 17.52 40.28 17.28
C CYS A 32 16.35 39.73 16.48
N VAL A 33 15.91 40.47 15.45
CA VAL A 33 14.84 40.01 14.55
C VAL A 33 15.26 38.74 13.80
N ALA A 34 16.51 38.67 13.32
CA ALA A 34 17.03 37.50 12.64
C ALA A 34 17.09 36.27 13.55
N VAL A 35 17.50 36.42 14.82
CA VAL A 35 17.52 35.32 15.80
C VAL A 35 16.10 34.84 16.10
N ILE A 36 15.16 35.75 16.27
CA ILE A 36 13.74 35.42 16.50
C ILE A 36 13.17 34.68 15.27
N ALA A 37 13.41 35.21 14.07
CA ALA A 37 12.96 34.58 12.82
C ALA A 37 13.57 33.18 12.63
N PHE A 38 14.86 33.00 12.95
CA PHE A 38 15.53 31.72 12.90
C PHE A 38 14.92 30.73 13.90
N TYR A 39 14.65 31.18 15.15
CA TYR A 39 14.00 30.35 16.15
C TYR A 39 12.61 29.85 15.68
N PHE A 40 11.78 30.75 15.18
CA PHE A 40 10.46 30.37 14.67
C PHE A 40 10.55 29.50 13.39
N SER A 41 11.52 29.76 12.52
CA SER A 41 11.77 28.95 11.34
C SER A 41 12.19 27.51 11.68
N ALA A 42 13.06 27.36 12.71
CA ALA A 42 13.50 26.04 13.15
C ALA A 42 12.40 25.21 13.86
N HIS A 43 11.37 25.88 14.37
CA HIS A 43 10.21 25.22 15.03
C HIS A 43 8.95 25.25 14.18
N CYS A 44 9.06 25.63 12.90
CA CYS A 44 7.93 25.60 11.99
C CYS A 44 7.74 24.17 11.47
N PRO A 45 6.58 23.54 11.71
CA PRO A 45 6.31 22.23 11.12
C PRO A 45 6.29 22.36 9.59
N PHE A 46 7.13 21.56 8.94
CA PHE A 46 7.12 21.48 7.48
C PHE A 46 5.91 20.66 7.04
N LEU A 47 4.93 21.32 6.43
CA LEU A 47 3.81 20.65 5.78
C LEU A 47 4.21 20.37 4.33
N TYR A 48 4.44 19.10 4.01
CA TYR A 48 4.81 18.68 2.65
C TYR A 48 3.61 18.48 1.74
N ASN A 49 2.41 18.40 2.31
CA ASN A 49 1.20 18.08 1.57
C ASN A 49 0.33 19.32 1.37
N TYR A 50 0.00 19.58 0.11
CA TYR A 50 -0.89 20.69 -0.25
C TYR A 50 -2.32 20.51 0.28
N SER A 51 -2.74 19.27 0.57
CA SER A 51 -4.05 18.96 1.14
C SER A 51 -4.18 19.35 2.61
N ASP A 52 -3.08 19.56 3.34
CA ASP A 52 -3.14 19.97 4.76
C ASP A 52 -3.27 21.48 4.96
N VAL A 53 -3.14 22.24 3.87
CA VAL A 53 -3.48 23.66 3.88
C VAL A 53 -4.99 23.82 3.75
N TYR A 54 -5.70 23.60 4.85
CA TYR A 54 -7.16 23.79 4.87
C TYR A 54 -7.52 25.27 4.79
N PRO A 55 -8.38 25.68 3.84
CA PRO A 55 -8.99 27.00 3.87
C PRO A 55 -9.90 27.13 5.11
N GLU A 56 -10.14 28.35 5.60
CA GLU A 56 -11.04 28.60 6.74
C GLU A 56 -12.44 27.99 6.57
N ARG A 57 -12.87 27.75 5.33
CA ARG A 57 -14.11 27.05 5.00
C ARG A 57 -13.80 25.77 4.26
N LEU A 58 -14.05 24.66 4.94
CA LEU A 58 -13.97 23.33 4.35
C LEU A 58 -15.08 23.18 3.29
N ASN A 59 -14.73 22.56 2.15
CA ASN A 59 -15.75 22.08 1.21
C ASN A 59 -16.40 20.79 1.77
N GLU A 60 -17.50 20.34 1.16
CA GLU A 60 -18.24 19.16 1.62
C GLU A 60 -17.35 17.90 1.70
N THR A 61 -16.47 17.71 0.72
CA THR A 61 -15.54 16.56 0.67
C THR A 61 -14.52 16.61 1.81
N GLN A 62 -13.98 17.80 2.11
CA GLN A 62 -13.02 17.98 3.21
C GLN A 62 -13.69 17.81 4.57
N ALA A 63 -14.94 18.29 4.70
CA ALA A 63 -15.71 18.09 5.92
C ALA A 63 -16.03 16.62 6.16
N ALA A 64 -16.47 15.90 5.13
CA ALA A 64 -16.70 14.46 5.19
C ALA A 64 -15.42 13.67 5.50
N HIS A 65 -14.28 14.03 4.89
CA HIS A 65 -13.00 13.42 5.17
C HIS A 65 -12.57 13.61 6.63
N LYS A 66 -12.73 14.83 7.16
CA LYS A 66 -12.44 15.13 8.56
C LYS A 66 -13.33 14.33 9.52
N GLU A 67 -14.58 14.11 9.16
CA GLU A 67 -15.52 13.30 9.95
C GLU A 67 -15.14 11.81 9.93
N ILE A 68 -14.70 11.29 8.76
CA ILE A 68 -14.18 9.93 8.63
C ILE A 68 -12.93 9.74 9.50
N ILE A 69 -11.97 10.66 9.43
CA ILE A 69 -10.77 10.62 10.27
C ILE A 69 -11.12 10.67 11.77
N ALA A 70 -12.09 11.49 12.15
CA ALA A 70 -12.53 11.59 13.55
C ALA A 70 -13.17 10.31 14.08
N GLN A 71 -13.83 9.51 13.22
CA GLN A 71 -14.49 8.25 13.60
C GLN A 71 -13.58 7.04 13.49
N PHE A 72 -12.74 6.97 12.48
CA PHE A 72 -11.94 5.78 12.12
C PHE A 72 -10.44 5.95 12.37
N GLY A 73 -10.00 7.13 12.75
CA GLY A 73 -8.58 7.48 12.84
C GLY A 73 -7.98 7.88 11.49
N ASP A 74 -6.81 8.49 11.54
CA ASP A 74 -6.01 8.74 10.35
C ASP A 74 -5.14 7.52 10.08
N SER A 75 -5.14 7.03 8.87
CA SER A 75 -4.31 5.90 8.45
C SER A 75 -3.47 6.27 7.24
N ASN A 76 -2.17 6.14 7.40
CA ASN A 76 -1.24 6.26 6.28
C ASN A 76 -1.17 4.92 5.56
N MET A 77 -1.35 4.94 4.23
CA MET A 77 -1.26 3.74 3.41
C MET A 77 -0.14 3.87 2.38
N VAL A 78 0.79 2.93 2.43
CA VAL A 78 1.88 2.81 1.47
C VAL A 78 1.67 1.57 0.62
N ALA A 79 1.78 1.73 -0.70
CA ALA A 79 1.73 0.62 -1.64
C ALA A 79 3.15 0.20 -2.04
N LEU A 80 3.53 -1.02 -1.70
CA LEU A 80 4.78 -1.63 -2.12
C LEU A 80 4.56 -2.46 -3.38
N ILE A 81 5.50 -2.37 -4.32
CA ILE A 81 5.49 -3.15 -5.55
C ILE A 81 6.65 -4.13 -5.49
N VAL A 82 6.32 -5.42 -5.51
CA VAL A 82 7.28 -6.52 -5.43
C VAL A 82 7.17 -7.43 -6.65
N PRO A 83 8.22 -8.18 -7.02
CA PRO A 83 8.11 -9.18 -8.07
C PRO A 83 7.05 -10.24 -7.73
N SER A 84 6.15 -10.56 -8.66
CA SER A 84 5.10 -11.57 -8.46
C SER A 84 5.58 -12.98 -8.77
N GLY A 85 4.91 -13.99 -8.19
CA GLY A 85 5.07 -15.39 -8.52
C GLY A 85 5.82 -16.23 -7.48
N ASP A 86 6.33 -15.60 -6.42
CA ASP A 86 6.96 -16.30 -5.30
C ASP A 86 6.19 -15.99 -4.01
N TYR A 87 5.11 -16.73 -3.78
CA TYR A 87 4.23 -16.53 -2.62
C TYR A 87 4.95 -16.70 -1.28
N GLU A 88 5.98 -17.56 -1.20
CA GLU A 88 6.74 -17.74 0.04
C GLU A 88 7.52 -16.49 0.41
N LYS A 89 8.17 -15.86 -0.56
CA LYS A 89 8.85 -14.59 -0.33
C LYS A 89 7.88 -13.46 -0.06
N GLU A 90 6.75 -13.43 -0.76
CA GLU A 90 5.70 -12.43 -0.51
C GLU A 90 5.17 -12.57 0.93
N THR A 91 4.91 -13.79 1.42
CA THR A 91 4.48 -14.06 2.79
C THR A 91 5.53 -13.63 3.81
N GLN A 92 6.80 -14.01 3.61
CA GLN A 92 7.90 -13.63 4.51
C GLN A 92 8.03 -12.11 4.60
N MET A 93 7.96 -11.41 3.47
CA MET A 93 8.03 -9.95 3.44
C MET A 93 6.84 -9.30 4.17
N LEU A 94 5.63 -9.81 3.98
CA LEU A 94 4.43 -9.32 4.69
C LEU A 94 4.54 -9.56 6.19
N ASP A 95 5.02 -10.72 6.62
CA ASP A 95 5.23 -11.05 8.02
C ASP A 95 6.32 -10.16 8.65
N GLU A 96 7.43 -9.91 7.97
CA GLU A 96 8.47 -8.99 8.42
C GLU A 96 7.98 -7.54 8.54
N ILE A 97 7.18 -7.08 7.59
CA ILE A 97 6.61 -5.73 7.60
C ILE A 97 5.58 -5.59 8.72
N SER A 98 4.73 -6.60 8.91
CA SER A 98 3.69 -6.58 9.95
C SER A 98 4.24 -6.49 11.37
N GLN A 99 5.51 -6.91 11.60
CA GLN A 99 6.18 -6.84 12.89
C GLN A 99 6.90 -5.49 13.11
N ARG A 100 6.89 -4.59 12.13
CA ARG A 100 7.50 -3.27 12.27
C ARG A 100 6.68 -2.37 13.17
N GLU A 101 7.37 -1.53 13.92
CA GLU A 101 6.75 -0.50 14.74
C GLU A 101 5.91 0.42 13.85
N HIS A 102 4.76 0.85 14.34
CA HIS A 102 3.80 1.70 13.64
C HIS A 102 3.07 1.06 12.45
N VAL A 103 3.28 -0.20 12.14
CA VAL A 103 2.46 -0.91 11.14
C VAL A 103 1.22 -1.51 11.83
N THR A 104 0.05 -1.07 11.38
CA THR A 104 -1.24 -1.53 11.93
C THR A 104 -1.79 -2.75 11.20
N SER A 105 -1.58 -2.80 9.88
CA SER A 105 -1.96 -3.95 9.07
C SER A 105 -1.23 -3.98 7.74
N VAL A 106 -1.13 -5.18 7.17
CA VAL A 106 -0.60 -5.41 5.84
C VAL A 106 -1.61 -6.21 5.02
N LEU A 107 -1.74 -5.86 3.74
CA LEU A 107 -2.64 -6.56 2.83
C LEU A 107 -1.89 -6.89 1.53
N GLY A 108 -1.81 -8.14 1.20
CA GLY A 108 -1.29 -8.67 -0.04
C GLY A 108 -2.03 -9.95 -0.41
N ILE A 109 -1.82 -10.48 -1.61
CA ILE A 109 -2.45 -11.74 -2.00
C ILE A 109 -2.05 -12.89 -1.06
N ALA A 110 -0.83 -12.84 -0.54
CA ALA A 110 -0.28 -13.84 0.36
C ALA A 110 -0.74 -13.69 1.84
N SER A 111 -1.42 -12.59 2.21
CA SER A 111 -1.92 -12.38 3.58
C SER A 111 -3.38 -12.70 3.77
N VAL A 112 -4.08 -13.11 2.71
CA VAL A 112 -5.52 -13.40 2.80
C VAL A 112 -5.73 -14.75 3.46
N ASP A 113 -6.30 -14.71 4.67
CA ASP A 113 -6.69 -15.92 5.39
C ASP A 113 -7.97 -16.53 4.77
N VAL A 114 -7.96 -17.85 4.67
CA VAL A 114 -9.12 -18.65 4.25
C VAL A 114 -9.69 -19.42 5.44
N MET A 115 -10.10 -20.64 5.25
CA MET A 115 -10.62 -21.46 6.36
C MET A 115 -9.51 -22.27 7.05
N ASN A 116 -9.77 -22.69 8.29
CA ASN A 116 -8.90 -23.57 9.08
C ASN A 116 -7.47 -23.03 9.32
N GLY A 117 -7.27 -21.71 9.25
CA GLY A 117 -5.97 -21.09 9.51
C GLY A 117 -4.98 -21.14 8.33
N TYR A 118 -5.45 -21.57 7.16
CA TYR A 118 -4.64 -21.48 5.93
C TYR A 118 -4.75 -20.10 5.28
N ARG A 119 -3.67 -19.67 4.67
CA ARG A 119 -3.64 -18.50 3.78
C ARG A 119 -3.80 -18.93 2.31
N LEU A 120 -4.29 -18.05 1.49
CA LEU A 120 -4.42 -18.30 0.03
C LEU A 120 -3.10 -18.67 -0.65
N SER A 121 -2.00 -18.18 -0.12
CA SER A 121 -0.65 -18.45 -0.61
C SER A 121 -0.06 -19.78 -0.14
N ASP A 122 -0.65 -20.40 0.89
CA ASP A 122 -0.11 -21.63 1.46
C ASP A 122 -0.15 -22.76 0.44
N ARG A 123 0.94 -23.51 0.41
CA ARG A 123 1.05 -24.69 -0.46
C ARG A 123 0.52 -25.88 0.30
N VAL A 124 -0.53 -26.48 -0.21
CA VAL A 124 -1.19 -27.64 0.38
C VAL A 124 -0.86 -28.91 -0.37
N THR A 125 -0.81 -30.00 0.35
CA THR A 125 -0.74 -31.36 -0.20
C THR A 125 -2.10 -31.81 -0.69
N LEU A 126 -2.15 -32.93 -1.40
CA LEU A 126 -3.39 -33.57 -1.83
C LEU A 126 -4.32 -33.87 -0.65
N ASP A 127 -3.79 -34.46 0.42
CA ASP A 127 -4.58 -34.86 1.58
C ASP A 127 -5.15 -33.66 2.33
N GLU A 128 -4.35 -32.60 2.54
CA GLU A 128 -4.79 -31.34 3.14
C GLU A 128 -5.89 -30.66 2.32
N PHE A 129 -5.74 -30.66 0.99
CA PHE A 129 -6.76 -30.07 0.13
C PHE A 129 -8.03 -30.88 0.07
N ALA A 130 -7.94 -32.22 0.03
CA ALA A 130 -9.10 -33.11 0.06
C ALA A 130 -9.95 -32.87 1.32
N GLU A 131 -9.31 -32.73 2.49
CA GLU A 131 -9.97 -32.39 3.73
C GLU A 131 -10.62 -31.01 3.70
N LEU A 132 -9.89 -29.97 3.22
CA LEU A 132 -10.39 -28.60 3.12
C LEU A 132 -11.60 -28.47 2.19
N ALA A 133 -11.54 -29.09 1.02
CA ALA A 133 -12.56 -28.99 0.00
C ALA A 133 -13.71 -30.01 0.17
N GLY A 134 -13.54 -30.96 1.10
CA GLY A 134 -14.47 -32.07 1.32
C GLY A 134 -14.61 -32.99 0.08
N LEU A 135 -13.46 -33.25 -0.57
CA LEU A 135 -13.36 -34.12 -1.75
C LEU A 135 -12.91 -35.52 -1.34
N ASP A 136 -13.29 -36.49 -2.14
CA ASP A 136 -12.76 -37.85 -2.03
C ASP A 136 -11.33 -37.92 -2.63
N ASP A 137 -10.56 -38.91 -2.19
CA ASP A 137 -9.15 -39.10 -2.61
C ASP A 137 -8.97 -39.25 -4.13
N VAL A 138 -9.95 -39.87 -4.80
CA VAL A 138 -9.88 -40.09 -6.24
C VAL A 138 -10.04 -38.76 -7.00
N THR A 139 -10.99 -37.94 -6.57
CA THR A 139 -11.24 -36.63 -7.16
C THR A 139 -10.07 -35.69 -6.88
N ALA A 140 -9.55 -35.67 -5.65
CA ALA A 140 -8.39 -34.85 -5.29
C ALA A 140 -7.16 -35.28 -6.07
N SER A 141 -6.88 -36.59 -6.19
CA SER A 141 -5.75 -37.13 -6.96
C SER A 141 -5.84 -36.75 -8.43
N ALA A 142 -7.02 -36.86 -9.02
CA ALA A 142 -7.24 -36.49 -10.42
C ALA A 142 -7.01 -34.99 -10.65
N LEU A 143 -7.44 -34.15 -9.69
CA LEU A 143 -7.25 -32.69 -9.73
C LEU A 143 -5.78 -32.32 -9.69
N PHE A 144 -5.02 -32.89 -8.75
CA PHE A 144 -3.59 -32.62 -8.59
C PHE A 144 -2.78 -33.09 -9.81
N ALA A 145 -3.06 -34.30 -10.29
CA ALA A 145 -2.44 -34.85 -11.49
C ALA A 145 -2.71 -33.99 -12.72
N TYR A 146 -3.97 -33.53 -12.89
CA TYR A 146 -4.35 -32.69 -14.02
C TYR A 146 -3.74 -31.29 -13.93
N TYR A 147 -3.66 -30.72 -12.74
CA TYR A 147 -2.97 -29.45 -12.52
C TYR A 147 -1.48 -29.55 -12.87
N GLY A 148 -0.77 -30.53 -12.34
CA GLY A 148 0.66 -30.75 -12.63
C GLY A 148 0.92 -30.98 -14.12
N ALA A 149 0.06 -31.77 -14.77
CA ALA A 149 0.14 -31.98 -16.21
C ALA A 149 -0.03 -30.68 -17.00
N ARG A 150 -0.99 -29.82 -16.62
CA ARG A 150 -1.23 -28.53 -17.28
C ARG A 150 -0.10 -27.53 -17.06
N GLN A 151 0.59 -27.60 -15.92
CA GLN A 151 1.76 -26.77 -15.62
C GLN A 151 3.07 -27.31 -16.22
N GLY A 152 3.06 -28.54 -16.73
CA GLY A 152 4.25 -29.20 -17.27
C GLY A 152 5.16 -29.79 -16.18
N GLU A 153 4.65 -29.94 -14.97
CA GLU A 153 5.38 -30.44 -13.79
C GLU A 153 5.23 -31.97 -13.63
N TYR A 154 5.36 -32.72 -14.74
CA TYR A 154 5.15 -34.17 -14.78
C TYR A 154 6.05 -34.92 -13.80
N ASP A 155 7.33 -34.54 -13.74
CA ASP A 155 8.33 -35.22 -12.89
C ASP A 155 7.97 -35.15 -11.40
N ALA A 156 7.43 -34.03 -10.94
CA ALA A 156 6.99 -33.83 -9.56
C ALA A 156 5.77 -34.69 -9.23
N VAL A 157 4.82 -34.78 -10.14
CA VAL A 157 3.59 -35.58 -9.99
C VAL A 157 3.89 -37.07 -10.04
N GLU A 158 4.77 -37.53 -10.94
CA GLU A 158 5.15 -38.95 -11.06
C GLU A 158 5.99 -39.41 -9.87
N THR A 159 6.79 -38.54 -9.24
CA THR A 159 7.67 -38.93 -8.14
C THR A 159 6.85 -39.23 -6.87
N ASP A 160 6.00 -38.32 -6.44
CA ASP A 160 5.10 -38.53 -5.30
C ASP A 160 3.97 -37.50 -5.30
N LEU A 161 2.79 -37.89 -5.75
CA LEU A 161 1.62 -37.04 -5.81
C LEU A 161 1.17 -36.52 -4.45
N HIS A 162 1.35 -37.30 -3.37
CA HIS A 162 0.98 -36.91 -2.01
C HIS A 162 1.92 -35.86 -1.40
N GLN A 163 3.16 -35.79 -1.89
CA GLN A 163 4.13 -34.77 -1.47
C GLN A 163 4.13 -33.54 -2.38
N TYR A 164 3.48 -33.62 -3.53
CA TYR A 164 3.35 -32.49 -4.45
C TYR A 164 2.47 -31.43 -3.82
N LYS A 165 2.99 -30.20 -3.73
CA LYS A 165 2.33 -29.08 -3.07
C LYS A 165 1.97 -27.98 -4.05
N ILE A 166 0.73 -27.55 -4.04
CA ILE A 166 0.19 -26.52 -4.91
C ILE A 166 -0.33 -25.36 -4.06
N PRO A 167 -0.08 -24.08 -4.45
CA PRO A 167 -0.69 -22.94 -3.77
C PRO A 167 -2.21 -23.02 -3.76
N LEU A 168 -2.82 -22.77 -2.61
CA LEU A 168 -4.26 -22.93 -2.42
C LEU A 168 -5.09 -22.06 -3.38
N ILE A 169 -4.62 -20.84 -3.65
CA ILE A 169 -5.24 -19.94 -4.61
C ILE A 169 -5.28 -20.54 -6.03
N ASP A 170 -4.19 -21.18 -6.44
CA ASP A 170 -4.11 -21.74 -7.78
C ASP A 170 -4.99 -22.99 -7.90
N LEU A 171 -5.09 -23.79 -6.85
CA LEU A 171 -6.03 -24.92 -6.80
C LEU A 171 -7.49 -24.49 -6.87
N PHE A 172 -7.89 -23.46 -6.11
CA PHE A 172 -9.26 -22.95 -6.18
C PHE A 172 -9.62 -22.39 -7.56
N MET A 173 -8.71 -21.60 -8.14
CA MET A 173 -8.92 -21.05 -9.48
C MET A 173 -9.03 -22.16 -10.53
N PHE A 174 -8.14 -23.15 -10.44
CA PHE A 174 -8.09 -24.28 -11.35
C PHE A 174 -9.34 -25.17 -11.22
N MET A 175 -9.76 -25.47 -9.98
CA MET A 175 -10.95 -26.27 -9.71
C MET A 175 -12.21 -25.63 -10.31
N TYR A 176 -12.34 -24.32 -10.19
CA TYR A 176 -13.44 -23.58 -10.82
C TYR A 176 -13.39 -23.67 -12.35
N ASP A 177 -12.23 -23.43 -12.98
CA ASP A 177 -12.04 -23.50 -14.44
C ASP A 177 -12.43 -24.87 -14.99
N ILE A 178 -12.06 -25.97 -14.32
CA ILE A 178 -12.40 -27.34 -14.79
C ILE A 178 -13.86 -27.70 -14.52
N ALA A 179 -14.47 -27.17 -13.46
CA ALA A 179 -15.90 -27.34 -13.18
C ALA A 179 -16.76 -26.59 -14.21
N GLU A 180 -16.39 -25.32 -14.53
CA GLU A 180 -17.07 -24.54 -15.58
C GLU A 180 -16.95 -25.19 -16.97
N SER A 181 -15.80 -25.80 -17.27
CA SER A 181 -15.59 -26.53 -18.53
C SER A 181 -16.38 -27.84 -18.62
N GLY A 182 -17.07 -28.25 -17.57
CA GLY A 182 -17.80 -29.52 -17.49
C GLY A 182 -16.92 -30.77 -17.41
N THR A 183 -15.63 -30.59 -17.10
CA THR A 183 -14.70 -31.71 -16.96
C THR A 183 -14.92 -32.47 -15.63
N ILE A 184 -15.44 -31.79 -14.63
CA ILE A 184 -15.87 -32.39 -13.35
C ILE A 184 -17.32 -32.00 -13.11
N GLU A 185 -18.16 -32.99 -12.75
CA GLU A 185 -19.55 -32.75 -12.35
C GLU A 185 -19.59 -32.44 -10.84
N LEU A 186 -19.95 -31.19 -10.51
CA LEU A 186 -20.19 -30.79 -9.12
C LEU A 186 -21.68 -30.52 -8.89
N PRO A 187 -22.20 -30.75 -7.67
CA PRO A 187 -23.57 -30.36 -7.31
C PRO A 187 -23.76 -28.85 -7.49
N GLN A 188 -24.96 -28.43 -7.93
CA GLN A 188 -25.26 -27.05 -8.31
C GLN A 188 -25.04 -26.05 -7.14
N ASP A 189 -25.39 -26.46 -5.92
CA ASP A 189 -25.19 -25.66 -4.69
C ASP A 189 -23.72 -25.39 -4.40
N LYS A 190 -22.83 -26.32 -4.73
CA LYS A 190 -21.38 -26.14 -4.64
C LYS A 190 -20.85 -25.24 -5.74
N LEU A 191 -21.37 -25.39 -6.97
CA LEU A 191 -21.00 -24.52 -8.10
C LEU A 191 -21.32 -23.05 -7.82
N ASP A 192 -22.51 -22.73 -7.33
CA ASP A 192 -22.93 -21.36 -7.00
C ASP A 192 -22.03 -20.73 -5.92
N THR A 193 -21.67 -21.52 -4.92
CA THR A 193 -20.73 -21.07 -3.86
C THR A 193 -19.33 -20.83 -4.42
N MET A 194 -18.86 -21.74 -5.28
CA MET A 194 -17.55 -21.61 -5.93
C MET A 194 -17.48 -20.42 -6.88
N GLU A 195 -18.53 -20.14 -7.65
CA GLU A 195 -18.60 -18.99 -8.53
C GLU A 195 -18.47 -17.67 -7.75
N SER A 196 -19.16 -17.57 -6.61
CA SER A 196 -19.04 -16.41 -5.72
C SER A 196 -17.63 -16.24 -5.17
N LEU A 197 -17.02 -17.32 -4.70
CA LEU A 197 -15.64 -17.30 -4.18
C LEU A 197 -14.64 -17.01 -5.31
N TYR A 198 -14.78 -17.63 -6.46
CA TYR A 198 -13.94 -17.39 -7.62
C TYR A 198 -13.96 -15.92 -8.05
N SER A 199 -15.15 -15.33 -8.14
CA SER A 199 -15.27 -13.92 -8.52
C SER A 199 -14.57 -12.99 -7.56
N GLN A 200 -14.65 -13.25 -6.24
CA GLN A 200 -13.96 -12.48 -5.20
C GLN A 200 -12.44 -12.66 -5.28
N LEU A 201 -11.98 -13.90 -5.45
CA LEU A 201 -10.56 -14.22 -5.60
C LEU A 201 -9.97 -13.65 -6.88
N ALA A 202 -10.69 -13.74 -8.00
CA ALA A 202 -10.27 -13.17 -9.28
C ALA A 202 -10.13 -11.64 -9.19
N GLU A 203 -11.07 -10.98 -8.53
CA GLU A 203 -11.01 -9.54 -8.32
C GLU A 203 -9.85 -9.16 -7.37
N ALA A 204 -9.67 -9.88 -6.26
CA ALA A 204 -8.55 -9.67 -5.36
C ALA A 204 -7.20 -9.89 -6.08
N LYS A 205 -7.09 -10.97 -6.86
CA LYS A 205 -5.90 -11.26 -7.67
C LYS A 205 -5.64 -10.15 -8.69
N LYS A 206 -6.66 -9.67 -9.38
CA LYS A 206 -6.56 -8.56 -10.34
C LYS A 206 -6.11 -7.25 -9.68
N GLN A 207 -6.54 -6.99 -8.44
CA GLN A 207 -6.17 -5.79 -7.71
C GLN A 207 -4.77 -5.87 -7.09
N LEU A 208 -4.37 -7.03 -6.60
CA LEU A 208 -3.15 -7.21 -5.81
C LEU A 208 -1.99 -7.85 -6.60
N GLN A 209 -2.29 -8.59 -7.68
CA GLN A 209 -1.28 -9.32 -8.44
C GLN A 209 -1.34 -9.02 -9.93
N GLY A 210 -0.27 -8.49 -10.49
CA GLY A 210 -0.08 -8.33 -11.92
C GLY A 210 0.78 -9.45 -12.52
N LYS A 211 1.04 -9.37 -13.83
CA LYS A 211 1.85 -10.38 -14.54
C LYS A 211 3.32 -10.44 -14.10
N LYS A 212 3.86 -9.32 -13.61
CA LYS A 212 5.29 -9.19 -13.24
C LYS A 212 5.48 -8.73 -11.81
N TYR A 213 4.49 -8.08 -11.23
CA TYR A 213 4.59 -7.45 -9.93
C TYR A 213 3.31 -7.68 -9.13
N SER A 214 3.47 -7.92 -7.85
CA SER A 214 2.40 -7.90 -6.85
C SER A 214 2.41 -6.57 -6.10
N ARG A 215 1.24 -6.15 -5.64
CA ARG A 215 1.05 -4.96 -4.82
C ARG A 215 0.71 -5.38 -3.39
N MET A 216 1.48 -4.87 -2.46
CA MET A 216 1.23 -5.00 -1.03
C MET A 216 0.83 -3.64 -0.48
N LEU A 217 -0.22 -3.58 0.34
CA LEU A 217 -0.67 -2.37 1.01
C LEU A 217 -0.26 -2.47 2.47
N VAL A 218 0.46 -1.47 2.94
CA VAL A 218 0.91 -1.35 4.33
C VAL A 218 0.19 -0.17 4.95
N TYR A 219 -0.51 -0.41 6.03
CA TYR A 219 -1.22 0.62 6.79
C TYR A 219 -0.43 0.93 8.05
N SER A 220 -0.23 2.22 8.31
CA SER A 220 0.49 2.73 9.47
C SER A 220 -0.38 3.68 10.28
N ASP A 221 -0.15 3.73 11.59
CA ASP A 221 -0.76 4.69 12.51
C ASP A 221 0.00 6.02 12.58
N THR A 222 1.16 6.11 11.88
CA THR A 222 1.89 7.38 11.78
C THR A 222 1.14 8.36 10.90
N PRO A 223 1.06 9.65 11.29
CA PRO A 223 0.49 10.67 10.43
C PRO A 223 1.23 10.76 9.11
N VAL A 224 0.50 10.98 8.02
CA VAL A 224 1.09 11.22 6.70
C VAL A 224 2.07 12.39 6.83
N GLN A 225 3.36 12.16 6.51
CA GLN A 225 4.41 13.19 6.52
C GLN A 225 4.86 13.69 7.92
N SER A 226 4.82 12.85 8.93
CA SER A 226 5.57 13.10 10.16
C SER A 226 7.06 12.77 9.97
N GLU A 227 7.93 13.30 10.86
CA GLU A 227 9.35 12.92 10.90
C GLU A 227 9.55 11.42 11.25
N GLU A 228 8.50 10.75 11.70
CA GLU A 228 8.45 9.35 12.10
C GLU A 228 7.92 8.41 11.00
N SER A 229 7.35 8.96 9.91
CA SER A 229 6.88 8.19 8.76
C SER A 229 7.98 8.08 7.67
#